data_5bc7029c0d4eea8044a03e718fb598a8
#
_entry.id   5bc7029c0d4eea8044a03e718fb598a8
#
_cell.length_a   1.000
_cell.length_b   1.000
_cell.length_c   1.000
_cell.angle_alpha   90.00
_cell.angle_beta   90.00
_cell.angle_gamma   90.00
#
_symmetry.space_group_name_H-M   'P 1'
#
loop_
_entity.id
_entity.type
_entity.pdbx_description
1 polymer ?
#
loop_
_entity_poly.entity_id
_entity_poly.type
_entity_poly.pdbx_seq_one_letter_code
_entity_poly.pdbx_strand_id
1 'polypeptide(L)'
;MLDILAQQTWSPYAAGAGIGILVCISFLLSDRPLGISTAYAKVSGLLEKAITPKRAENEFYRETVPRVDWILMILPGVIIGAFLSATLSGQFHLVWVPGLWDTAFGTNAVLSFLTALIGGIILAFGARWANGCTTGHGISGTSQLSLSGILFTACFFLSGIATTFVLSRFIGV
;
A
#
# COMPACT_ATOMS: atom_id res chain seq x y z
N MET A 1 16.83 13.49 19.39
CA MET A 1 15.68 13.48 18.46
C MET A 1 16.03 12.79 17.13
N LEU A 2 17.23 13.02 16.60
CA LEU A 2 17.72 12.34 15.38
C LEU A 2 17.95 10.84 15.59
N ASP A 3 18.29 10.40 16.79
CA ASP A 3 18.51 8.99 17.11
C ASP A 3 17.26 8.11 16.92
N ILE A 4 16.05 8.70 17.09
CA ILE A 4 14.79 7.99 16.88
C ILE A 4 14.55 7.76 15.37
N LEU A 5 14.95 8.72 14.54
CA LEU A 5 14.81 8.62 13.08
C LEU A 5 15.84 7.66 12.46
N ALA A 6 16.99 7.47 13.13
CA ALA A 6 18.07 6.57 12.71
C ALA A 6 17.89 5.11 13.20
N GLN A 7 16.84 4.81 13.97
CA GLN A 7 16.57 3.44 14.41
C GLN A 7 16.21 2.54 13.21
N GLN A 8 16.81 1.37 13.19
CA GLN A 8 16.58 0.34 12.15
C GLN A 8 15.13 -0.13 12.12
N THR A 9 14.47 -0.20 13.27
CA THR A 9 13.07 -0.59 13.40
C THR A 9 12.38 0.37 14.38
N TRP A 10 11.38 1.08 13.88
CA TRP A 10 10.56 1.94 14.73
C TRP A 10 9.63 1.10 15.59
N SER A 11 9.40 1.53 16.82
CA SER A 11 8.37 0.93 17.65
C SER A 11 7.02 0.99 16.89
N PRO A 12 6.27 -0.14 16.82
CA PRO A 12 4.94 -0.16 16.15
C PRO A 12 3.98 0.90 16.70
N TYR A 13 4.09 1.21 17.99
CA TYR A 13 3.27 2.24 18.65
C TYR A 13 3.62 3.65 18.15
N ALA A 14 4.92 3.96 18.02
CA ALA A 14 5.35 5.27 17.51
C ALA A 14 4.95 5.45 16.02
N ALA A 15 5.16 4.42 15.20
CA ALA A 15 4.76 4.43 13.81
C ALA A 15 3.23 4.56 13.66
N GLY A 16 2.46 3.80 14.46
CA GLY A 16 1.01 3.86 14.46
C GLY A 16 0.47 5.24 14.89
N ALA A 17 1.05 5.83 15.95
CA ALA A 17 0.70 7.18 16.38
C ALA A 17 1.00 8.22 15.29
N GLY A 18 2.16 8.12 14.64
CA GLY A 18 2.53 9.00 13.53
C GLY A 18 1.56 8.91 12.36
N ILE A 19 1.17 7.70 11.95
CA ILE A 19 0.17 7.47 10.90
C ILE A 19 -1.19 8.05 11.32
N GLY A 20 -1.61 7.84 12.57
CA GLY A 20 -2.87 8.39 13.10
C GLY A 20 -2.91 9.92 13.05
N ILE A 21 -1.84 10.59 13.48
CA ILE A 21 -1.71 12.05 13.41
C ILE A 21 -1.78 12.52 11.95
N LEU A 22 -1.09 11.82 11.03
CA LEU A 22 -1.08 12.16 9.62
C LEU A 22 -2.47 12.02 8.99
N VAL A 23 -3.24 10.99 9.37
CA VAL A 23 -4.64 10.83 8.95
C VAL A 23 -5.50 11.98 9.47
N CYS A 24 -5.37 12.35 10.75
CA CYS A 24 -6.09 13.49 11.32
C CYS A 24 -5.79 14.79 10.59
N ILE A 25 -4.51 15.08 10.31
CA ILE A 25 -4.09 16.27 9.54
C ILE A 25 -4.68 16.23 8.13
N SER A 26 -4.66 15.06 7.47
CA SER A 26 -5.24 14.91 6.14
C SER A 26 -6.74 15.23 6.12
N PHE A 27 -7.49 14.76 7.12
CA PHE A 27 -8.92 15.10 7.24
C PHE A 27 -9.14 16.57 7.49
N LEU A 28 -8.37 17.19 8.39
CA LEU A 28 -8.49 18.62 8.72
C LEU A 28 -8.19 19.54 7.52
N LEU A 29 -7.22 19.16 6.67
CA LEU A 29 -6.80 19.98 5.54
C LEU A 29 -7.58 19.71 4.26
N SER A 30 -8.03 18.48 4.02
CA SER A 30 -8.58 18.06 2.73
C SER A 30 -10.02 17.58 2.79
N ASP A 31 -10.56 17.36 3.99
CA ASP A 31 -11.90 16.80 4.22
C ASP A 31 -12.14 15.46 3.43
N ARG A 32 -11.07 14.72 3.19
CA ARG A 32 -11.09 13.48 2.42
C ARG A 32 -10.21 12.40 3.05
N PRO A 33 -10.65 11.12 3.01
CA PRO A 33 -9.87 10.01 3.48
C PRO A 33 -8.64 9.76 2.61
N LEU A 34 -7.56 9.28 3.22
CA LEU A 34 -6.40 8.78 2.50
C LEU A 34 -6.81 7.53 1.71
N GLY A 35 -6.51 7.50 0.40
CA GLY A 35 -6.85 6.36 -0.45
C GLY A 35 -5.78 6.10 -1.51
N ILE A 36 -4.81 5.23 -1.21
CA ILE A 36 -3.71 4.90 -2.14
C ILE A 36 -4.24 4.23 -3.41
N SER A 37 -5.28 3.41 -3.33
CA SER A 37 -5.90 2.79 -4.52
C SER A 37 -6.42 3.83 -5.52
N THR A 38 -6.96 4.94 -5.02
CA THR A 38 -7.39 6.07 -5.86
C THR A 38 -6.19 6.77 -6.51
N ALA A 39 -5.06 6.88 -5.79
CA ALA A 39 -3.84 7.45 -6.36
C ALA A 39 -3.31 6.59 -7.52
N TYR A 40 -3.26 5.25 -7.37
CA TYR A 40 -2.89 4.34 -8.46
C TYR A 40 -3.87 4.41 -9.64
N ALA A 41 -5.16 4.51 -9.38
CA ALA A 41 -6.16 4.68 -10.44
C ALA A 41 -5.95 5.96 -11.24
N LYS A 42 -5.56 7.05 -10.57
CA LYS A 42 -5.22 8.32 -11.23
C LYS A 42 -3.94 8.22 -12.04
N VAL A 43 -2.90 7.55 -11.51
CA VAL A 43 -1.66 7.30 -12.28
C VAL A 43 -1.96 6.51 -13.54
N SER A 44 -2.73 5.41 -13.43
CA SER A 44 -3.09 4.61 -14.60
C SER A 44 -3.88 5.41 -15.64
N GLY A 45 -4.83 6.26 -15.19
CA GLY A 45 -5.59 7.14 -16.06
C GLY A 45 -4.74 8.22 -16.75
N LEU A 46 -3.74 8.78 -16.04
CA LEU A 46 -2.79 9.73 -16.64
C LEU A 46 -1.92 9.07 -17.70
N LEU A 47 -1.43 7.86 -17.41
CA LEU A 47 -0.65 7.06 -18.37
C LEU A 47 -1.49 6.68 -19.60
N GLU A 48 -2.71 6.23 -19.39
CA GLU A 48 -3.62 5.87 -20.48
C GLU A 48 -3.98 7.08 -21.33
N LYS A 49 -4.20 8.24 -20.72
CA LYS A 49 -4.43 9.51 -21.44
C LYS A 49 -3.21 9.92 -22.28
N ALA A 50 -1.98 9.63 -21.80
CA ALA A 50 -0.76 9.94 -22.53
C ALA A 50 -0.54 8.99 -23.73
N ILE A 51 -0.94 7.70 -23.60
CA ILE A 51 -0.71 6.67 -24.62
C ILE A 51 -1.90 6.60 -25.59
N THR A 52 -3.12 6.62 -25.08
CA THR A 52 -4.33 6.41 -25.88
C THR A 52 -5.47 7.34 -25.44
N PRO A 53 -5.52 8.59 -25.91
CA PRO A 53 -6.49 9.60 -25.44
C PRO A 53 -7.97 9.16 -25.53
N LYS A 54 -8.34 8.36 -26.54
CA LYS A 54 -9.73 7.90 -26.76
C LYS A 54 -10.22 6.90 -25.69
N ARG A 55 -9.33 6.18 -25.02
CA ARG A 55 -9.68 5.22 -23.97
C ARG A 55 -9.90 5.85 -22.61
N ALA A 56 -9.36 7.05 -22.40
CA ALA A 56 -9.50 7.82 -21.16
C ALA A 56 -10.94 8.34 -20.93
N GLU A 57 -11.86 8.15 -21.87
CA GLU A 57 -13.29 8.52 -21.75
C GLU A 57 -14.16 7.43 -21.11
N ASN A 58 -13.57 6.33 -20.61
CA ASN A 58 -14.31 5.29 -19.90
C ASN A 58 -15.02 5.84 -18.67
N GLU A 59 -16.20 5.30 -18.38
CA GLU A 59 -17.07 5.67 -17.25
C GLU A 59 -16.32 5.68 -15.90
N PHE A 60 -15.38 4.74 -15.72
CA PHE A 60 -14.52 4.68 -14.55
C PHE A 60 -13.67 5.94 -14.35
N TYR A 61 -13.11 6.52 -15.43
CA TYR A 61 -12.29 7.74 -15.34
C TYR A 61 -13.15 9.01 -15.30
N ARG A 62 -14.43 8.93 -15.56
CA ARG A 62 -15.38 10.03 -15.34
C ARG A 62 -15.63 10.24 -13.85
N GLU A 63 -15.68 9.16 -13.06
CA GLU A 63 -15.78 9.23 -11.61
C GLU A 63 -14.43 9.52 -10.94
N THR A 64 -13.35 8.90 -11.43
CA THR A 64 -11.99 9.08 -10.92
C THR A 64 -11.19 9.95 -11.89
N VAL A 65 -11.49 11.24 -11.93
CA VAL A 65 -10.84 12.17 -12.86
C VAL A 65 -9.31 12.11 -12.72
N PRO A 66 -8.57 11.68 -13.78
CA PRO A 66 -7.12 11.60 -13.75
C PRO A 66 -6.51 13.00 -13.82
N ARG A 67 -6.27 13.59 -12.67
CA ARG A 67 -5.59 14.88 -12.51
C ARG A 67 -4.61 14.82 -11.36
N VAL A 68 -3.60 15.69 -11.42
CA VAL A 68 -2.64 15.84 -10.34
C VAL A 68 -3.32 16.58 -9.19
N ASP A 69 -3.54 15.85 -8.09
CA ASP A 69 -4.07 16.38 -6.85
C ASP A 69 -3.28 15.84 -5.64
N TRP A 70 -3.64 16.25 -4.44
CA TRP A 70 -2.94 15.89 -3.21
C TRP A 70 -2.90 14.37 -2.97
N ILE A 71 -3.94 13.62 -3.39
CA ILE A 71 -3.98 12.15 -3.25
C ILE A 71 -2.86 11.51 -4.09
N LEU A 72 -2.62 12.02 -5.29
CA LEU A 72 -1.54 11.54 -6.15
C LEU A 72 -0.16 11.84 -5.53
N MET A 73 -0.02 12.96 -4.82
CA MET A 73 1.24 13.34 -4.16
C MET A 73 1.62 12.42 -2.99
N ILE A 74 0.69 11.60 -2.49
CA ILE A 74 1.00 10.59 -1.47
C ILE A 74 2.02 9.56 -2.01
N LEU A 75 1.91 9.14 -3.27
CA LEU A 75 2.82 8.13 -3.85
C LEU A 75 4.28 8.58 -3.84
N PRO A 76 4.65 9.72 -4.45
CA PRO A 76 6.03 10.19 -4.36
C PRO A 76 6.45 10.50 -2.92
N GLY A 77 5.53 10.98 -2.07
CA GLY A 77 5.81 11.21 -0.66
C GLY A 77 6.23 9.95 0.10
N VAL A 78 5.55 8.83 -0.14
CA VAL A 78 5.91 7.53 0.46
C VAL A 78 7.28 7.05 -0.07
N ILE A 79 7.54 7.19 -1.37
CA ILE A 79 8.82 6.79 -1.96
C ILE A 79 9.98 7.61 -1.37
N ILE A 80 9.83 8.93 -1.32
CA ILE A 80 10.83 9.84 -0.76
C ILE A 80 11.04 9.54 0.74
N GLY A 81 9.95 9.35 1.49
CA GLY A 81 10.00 9.04 2.92
C GLY A 81 10.71 7.71 3.20
N ALA A 82 10.42 6.67 2.43
CA ALA A 82 11.09 5.37 2.54
C ALA A 82 12.59 5.48 2.19
N PHE A 83 12.92 6.21 1.13
CA PHE A 83 14.32 6.45 0.74
C PHE A 83 15.09 7.21 1.83
N LEU A 84 14.53 8.28 2.36
CA LEU A 84 15.13 9.04 3.46
C LEU A 84 15.30 8.19 4.71
N SER A 85 14.29 7.38 5.07
CA SER A 85 14.38 6.47 6.22
C SER A 85 15.49 5.44 6.04
N ALA A 86 15.59 4.82 4.86
CA ALA A 86 16.62 3.83 4.55
C ALA A 86 18.04 4.43 4.56
N THR A 87 18.19 5.66 4.07
CA THR A 87 19.49 6.35 4.07
C THR A 87 19.91 6.81 5.47
N LEU A 88 18.98 7.32 6.28
CA LEU A 88 19.25 7.76 7.65
C LEU A 88 19.57 6.58 8.57
N SER A 89 18.94 5.44 8.37
CA SER A 89 19.21 4.21 9.14
C SER A 89 20.47 3.44 8.67
N GLY A 90 21.11 3.90 7.59
CA GLY A 90 22.29 3.21 7.02
C GLY A 90 21.99 1.83 6.43
N GLN A 91 20.72 1.50 6.23
CA GLN A 91 20.27 0.20 5.69
C GLN A 91 19.86 0.27 4.21
N PHE A 92 20.41 1.19 3.48
CA PHE A 92 20.14 1.26 2.04
C PHE A 92 20.81 0.09 1.31
N HIS A 93 20.08 -1.00 1.14
CA HIS A 93 20.50 -2.18 0.38
C HIS A 93 19.49 -2.43 -0.74
N LEU A 94 20.00 -2.58 -1.96
CA LEU A 94 19.17 -2.99 -3.08
C LEU A 94 18.97 -4.50 -3.01
N VAL A 95 17.84 -4.92 -2.44
CA VAL A 95 17.48 -6.34 -2.27
C VAL A 95 16.55 -6.74 -3.40
N TRP A 96 16.97 -7.64 -4.27
CA TRP A 96 16.15 -8.15 -5.37
C TRP A 96 15.20 -9.29 -4.94
N VAL A 97 15.62 -10.05 -3.93
CA VAL A 97 14.83 -11.17 -3.41
C VAL A 97 14.71 -11.03 -1.90
N PRO A 98 13.48 -11.02 -1.33
CA PRO A 98 13.29 -10.97 0.12
C PRO A 98 13.98 -12.16 0.82
N GLY A 99 14.62 -11.92 1.98
CA GLY A 99 15.40 -12.95 2.66
C GLY A 99 14.60 -14.21 3.04
N LEU A 100 13.34 -14.07 3.44
CA LEU A 100 12.45 -15.19 3.71
C LEU A 100 12.16 -16.04 2.45
N TRP A 101 12.09 -15.38 1.29
CA TRP A 101 11.91 -16.06 0.02
C TRP A 101 13.15 -16.83 -0.39
N ASP A 102 14.32 -16.23 -0.17
CA ASP A 102 15.62 -16.84 -0.48
C ASP A 102 15.84 -18.14 0.30
N THR A 103 15.46 -18.17 1.57
CA THR A 103 15.55 -19.39 2.40
C THR A 103 14.58 -20.49 1.98
N ALA A 104 13.40 -20.16 1.44
CA ALA A 104 12.37 -21.13 1.08
C ALA A 104 12.48 -21.63 -0.36
N PHE A 105 12.83 -20.77 -1.32
CA PHE A 105 12.78 -21.05 -2.76
C PHE A 105 14.09 -20.73 -3.50
N GLY A 106 15.13 -20.30 -2.77
CA GLY A 106 16.43 -19.91 -3.34
C GLY A 106 16.42 -18.55 -4.03
N THR A 107 17.58 -18.14 -4.53
CA THR A 107 17.84 -16.81 -5.12
C THR A 107 17.23 -16.59 -6.51
N ASN A 108 16.18 -17.32 -6.89
CA ASN A 108 15.57 -17.21 -8.20
C ASN A 108 14.70 -15.94 -8.32
N ALA A 109 15.30 -14.85 -8.79
CA ALA A 109 14.65 -13.55 -8.95
C ALA A 109 13.43 -13.61 -9.90
N VAL A 110 13.44 -14.47 -10.93
CA VAL A 110 12.32 -14.60 -11.87
C VAL A 110 11.11 -15.22 -11.18
N LEU A 111 11.32 -16.28 -10.38
CA LEU A 111 10.24 -16.92 -9.65
C LEU A 111 9.64 -15.95 -8.60
N SER A 112 10.50 -15.21 -7.90
CA SER A 112 10.07 -14.18 -6.95
C SER A 112 9.25 -13.09 -7.63
N PHE A 113 9.67 -12.62 -8.80
CA PHE A 113 8.93 -11.63 -9.57
C PHE A 113 7.57 -12.14 -10.04
N LEU A 114 7.51 -13.37 -10.59
CA LEU A 114 6.25 -13.96 -11.06
C LEU A 114 5.24 -14.16 -9.94
N THR A 115 5.67 -14.64 -8.78
CA THR A 115 4.78 -14.82 -7.63
C THR A 115 4.32 -13.49 -7.05
N ALA A 116 5.19 -12.49 -6.98
CA ALA A 116 4.82 -11.13 -6.58
C ALA A 116 3.82 -10.51 -7.57
N LEU A 117 4.00 -10.73 -8.87
CA LEU A 117 3.09 -10.25 -9.91
C LEU A 117 1.70 -10.89 -9.78
N ILE A 118 1.63 -12.22 -9.63
CA ILE A 118 0.36 -12.94 -9.46
C ILE A 118 -0.33 -12.49 -8.16
N GLY A 119 0.41 -12.41 -7.06
CA GLY A 119 -0.11 -11.93 -5.78
C GLY A 119 -0.63 -10.49 -5.87
N GLY A 120 0.08 -9.62 -6.58
CA GLY A 120 -0.33 -8.24 -6.84
C GLY A 120 -1.62 -8.14 -7.66
N ILE A 121 -1.79 -9.00 -8.68
CA ILE A 121 -3.02 -9.07 -9.49
C ILE A 121 -4.20 -9.49 -8.63
N ILE A 122 -4.06 -10.55 -7.83
CA ILE A 122 -5.12 -11.04 -6.93
C ILE A 122 -5.51 -9.96 -5.92
N LEU A 123 -4.52 -9.29 -5.32
CA LEU A 123 -4.74 -8.20 -4.36
C LEU A 123 -5.47 -7.03 -5.01
N ALA A 124 -5.04 -6.61 -6.20
CA ALA A 124 -5.67 -5.52 -6.94
C ALA A 124 -7.11 -5.84 -7.32
N PHE A 125 -7.37 -7.09 -7.75
CA PHE A 125 -8.73 -7.56 -8.04
C PHE A 125 -9.60 -7.53 -6.78
N GLY A 126 -9.12 -8.07 -5.66
CA GLY A 126 -9.84 -8.06 -4.39
C GLY A 126 -10.15 -6.64 -3.90
N ALA A 127 -9.18 -5.72 -3.98
CA ALA A 127 -9.37 -4.32 -3.62
C ALA A 127 -10.43 -3.61 -4.49
N ARG A 128 -10.49 -3.96 -5.78
CA ARG A 128 -11.51 -3.42 -6.70
C ARG A 128 -12.88 -4.02 -6.45
N TRP A 129 -12.95 -5.32 -6.21
CA TRP A 129 -14.21 -5.99 -5.88
C TRP A 129 -14.82 -5.47 -4.57
N ALA A 130 -13.99 -5.29 -3.55
CA ALA A 130 -14.40 -4.74 -2.26
C ALA A 130 -14.63 -3.22 -2.28
N ASN A 131 -14.38 -2.56 -3.42
CA ASN A 131 -14.40 -1.09 -3.57
C ASN A 131 -13.61 -0.37 -2.47
N GLY A 132 -12.49 -0.96 -2.05
CA GLY A 132 -11.69 -0.42 -0.96
C GLY A 132 -10.30 -1.03 -0.88
N CYS A 133 -9.41 -0.32 -0.19
CA CYS A 133 -8.06 -0.78 0.08
C CYS A 133 -7.73 -0.64 1.56
N THR A 134 -6.61 -1.25 1.98
CA THR A 134 -6.14 -1.19 3.36
C THR A 134 -5.95 0.25 3.87
N THR A 135 -5.56 1.18 3.02
CA THR A 135 -5.39 2.59 3.42
C THR A 135 -6.72 3.32 3.56
N GLY A 136 -7.63 3.16 2.58
CA GLY A 136 -8.91 3.85 2.58
C GLY A 136 -9.89 3.29 3.61
N HIS A 137 -10.10 1.98 3.62
CA HIS A 137 -11.01 1.31 4.55
C HIS A 137 -10.32 0.90 5.85
N GLY A 138 -9.10 0.33 5.75
CA GLY A 138 -8.37 -0.12 6.93
C GLY A 138 -7.92 1.04 7.81
N ILE A 139 -7.12 1.96 7.32
CA ILE A 139 -6.58 3.05 8.14
C ILE A 139 -7.59 4.17 8.29
N SER A 140 -8.02 4.80 7.19
CA SER A 140 -8.93 5.95 7.26
C SER A 140 -10.34 5.58 7.74
N GLY A 141 -10.88 4.43 7.31
CA GLY A 141 -12.20 3.98 7.72
C GLY A 141 -12.27 3.61 9.20
N THR A 142 -11.24 2.93 9.73
CA THR A 142 -11.17 2.62 11.17
C THR A 142 -10.94 3.87 12.02
N SER A 143 -10.14 4.82 11.54
CA SER A 143 -9.95 6.10 12.23
C SER A 143 -11.24 6.92 12.33
N GLN A 144 -12.15 6.74 11.39
CA GLN A 144 -13.49 7.33 11.41
C GLN A 144 -14.53 6.47 12.18
N LEU A 145 -14.10 5.36 12.78
CA LEU A 145 -14.98 4.38 13.43
C LEU A 145 -16.12 3.88 12.52
N SER A 146 -15.88 3.86 11.19
CA SER A 146 -16.88 3.35 10.26
C SER A 146 -17.01 1.83 10.39
N LEU A 147 -18.25 1.34 10.47
CA LEU A 147 -18.52 -0.10 10.60
C LEU A 147 -17.94 -0.89 9.42
N SER A 148 -18.01 -0.35 8.20
CA SER A 148 -17.43 -0.95 7.00
C SER A 148 -15.90 -1.04 7.08
N GLY A 149 -15.24 -0.01 7.60
CA GLY A 149 -13.79 0.00 7.81
C GLY A 149 -13.33 -1.02 8.84
N ILE A 150 -14.05 -1.13 9.96
CA ILE A 150 -13.77 -2.11 11.02
C ILE A 150 -13.95 -3.54 10.49
N LEU A 151 -15.07 -3.80 9.80
CA LEU A 151 -15.34 -5.11 9.20
C LEU A 151 -14.32 -5.50 8.14
N PHE A 152 -13.98 -4.55 7.25
CA PHE A 152 -12.93 -4.74 6.25
C PHE A 152 -11.60 -5.13 6.90
N THR A 153 -11.19 -4.40 7.93
CA THR A 153 -9.93 -4.64 8.64
C THR A 153 -9.93 -6.01 9.31
N ALA A 154 -11.01 -6.39 9.97
CA ALA A 154 -11.14 -7.72 10.58
C ALA A 154 -11.02 -8.84 9.54
N CYS A 155 -11.76 -8.75 8.43
CA CYS A 155 -11.69 -9.73 7.35
C CYS A 155 -10.30 -9.79 6.70
N PHE A 156 -9.65 -8.64 6.49
CA PHE A 156 -8.31 -8.56 5.92
C PHE A 156 -7.27 -9.28 6.79
N PHE A 157 -7.26 -9.00 8.10
CA PHE A 157 -6.33 -9.67 9.02
C PHE A 157 -6.62 -11.15 9.17
N LEU A 158 -7.89 -11.54 9.30
CA LEU A 158 -8.27 -12.96 9.42
C LEU A 158 -7.86 -13.74 8.17
N SER A 159 -8.12 -13.21 6.97
CA SER A 159 -7.72 -13.87 5.72
C SER A 159 -6.21 -13.94 5.56
N GLY A 160 -5.48 -12.88 5.96
CA GLY A 160 -4.02 -12.85 5.94
C GLY A 160 -3.41 -13.90 6.86
N ILE A 161 -3.88 -13.99 8.11
CA ILE A 161 -3.44 -15.01 9.08
C ILE A 161 -3.74 -16.41 8.56
N ALA A 162 -4.96 -16.65 8.06
CA ALA A 162 -5.36 -17.97 7.52
C ALA A 162 -4.48 -18.35 6.33
N THR A 163 -4.24 -17.42 5.39
CA THR A 163 -3.39 -17.68 4.22
C THR A 163 -1.95 -17.97 4.63
N THR A 164 -1.40 -17.19 5.56
CA THR A 164 -0.04 -17.41 6.07
C THR A 164 0.08 -18.77 6.75
N PHE A 165 -0.90 -19.14 7.58
CA PHE A 165 -0.92 -20.43 8.25
C PHE A 165 -0.99 -21.60 7.26
N VAL A 166 -1.84 -21.49 6.23
CA VAL A 166 -1.96 -22.50 5.17
C VAL A 166 -0.63 -22.61 4.40
N LEU A 167 -0.07 -21.49 3.96
CA LEU A 167 1.19 -21.48 3.21
C LEU A 167 2.35 -22.05 4.04
N SER A 168 2.49 -21.68 5.31
CA SER A 168 3.54 -22.23 6.18
C SER A 168 3.39 -23.74 6.36
N ARG A 169 2.16 -24.24 6.42
CA ARG A 169 1.91 -25.70 6.53
C ARG A 169 2.26 -26.45 5.25
N PHE A 170 2.04 -25.86 4.07
CA PHE A 170 2.35 -26.49 2.78
C PHE A 170 3.82 -26.37 2.38
N ILE A 171 4.46 -25.25 2.71
CA ILE A 171 5.85 -24.95 2.30
C ILE A 171 6.85 -25.49 3.35
N GLY A 172 6.41 -25.74 4.58
CA GLY A 172 7.26 -26.26 5.66
C GLY A 172 8.21 -25.22 6.27
N VAL A 173 7.83 -23.95 6.21
CA VAL A 173 8.57 -22.79 6.78
C VAL A 173 7.89 -22.32 8.05
#